data_c4d2d4e1fdd579c9e5b7245344a3cae7
#
_entry.id   c4d2d4e1fdd579c9e5b7245344a3cae7
#
_cell.length_a   1.000
_cell.length_b   1.000
_cell.length_c   1.000
_cell.angle_alpha   90.00
_cell.angle_beta   90.00
_cell.angle_gamma   90.00
#
_symmetry.space_group_name_H-M   'P 1'
#
loop_
_entity.id
_entity.type
_entity.pdbx_description
1 polymer ?
#
loop_
_entity_poly.entity_id
_entity_poly.type
_entity_poly.pdbx_seq_one_letter_code
_entity_poly.pdbx_strand_id
1 'polypeptide(L)'
;MAASLFRALLLALALSVSVWAAGCRSVAPERFGELNPRLGELLLVGFHGTTLQDNAALDRLLCETRVAGVILFARNIVDAAQTARLTRGLTARARACTGRPLLVAVDAEGGRVMRLGPAAGWTATLSHQDLGQAGDLAETELEARRIGGMLRDAGINWNLAPVIDVGYNPANPVIVGVGRSFGANPKLVAAQARAYIAGMHAAGILTAVKHFPGHGSSVDDSHAGFVDVTDTARPDVELVPYRLLLAEGVVDAVMTAHVYNRHLDAWVPATLSRPTIDGVLRSQLGWRGVVVSDDMRMGAIEQHYGAGDAAVQALRAGVDLILIADDRLPGDRSASAETLTAIRRAVRRGRLPAGQVEEALARIAALRSRLTVAADVR
;
A
#
# COMPACT_ATOMS: atom_id res chain seq x y z
N MET A 1 29.47 46.75 40.62
CA MET A 1 28.18 46.33 40.02
C MET A 1 28.30 45.70 38.60
N ALA A 2 29.45 45.75 37.93
CA ALA A 2 29.62 45.21 36.57
C ALA A 2 30.00 43.70 36.50
N ALA A 3 30.53 43.11 37.60
CA ALA A 3 30.99 41.73 37.62
C ALA A 3 29.88 40.67 37.83
N SER A 4 28.71 41.05 38.35
CA SER A 4 27.58 40.14 38.59
C SER A 4 26.69 39.91 37.35
N LEU A 5 26.68 40.83 36.39
CA LEU A 5 25.91 40.71 35.15
C LEU A 5 26.56 39.78 34.13
N PHE A 6 27.90 39.67 34.16
CA PHE A 6 28.65 38.79 33.24
C PHE A 6 28.53 37.30 33.58
N ARG A 7 28.37 36.95 34.86
CA ARG A 7 28.13 35.56 35.31
C ARG A 7 26.76 35.02 35.02
N ALA A 8 25.73 35.87 35.01
CA ALA A 8 24.35 35.50 34.68
C ALA A 8 24.17 35.24 33.18
N LEU A 9 24.91 35.94 32.32
CA LEU A 9 24.86 35.75 30.85
C LEU A 9 25.52 34.46 30.39
N LEU A 10 26.59 34.02 31.07
CA LEU A 10 27.29 32.75 30.73
C LEU A 10 26.52 31.49 31.19
N LEU A 11 25.70 31.60 32.26
CA LEU A 11 24.85 30.49 32.68
C LEU A 11 23.59 30.32 31.78
N ALA A 12 23.09 31.41 31.21
CA ALA A 12 21.96 31.38 30.29
C ALA A 12 22.35 30.78 28.90
N LEU A 13 23.60 30.99 28.43
CA LEU A 13 24.11 30.39 27.20
C LEU A 13 24.41 28.90 27.34
N ALA A 14 24.74 28.39 28.54
CA ALA A 14 25.01 26.99 28.77
C ALA A 14 23.75 26.10 28.80
N LEU A 15 22.56 26.67 29.10
CA LEU A 15 21.30 25.94 29.09
C LEU A 15 20.60 25.90 27.73
N SER A 16 20.97 26.77 26.79
CA SER A 16 20.37 26.79 25.44
C SER A 16 21.03 25.86 24.41
N VAL A 17 22.18 25.29 24.73
CA VAL A 17 22.91 24.35 23.83
C VAL A 17 22.47 22.88 24.03
N SER A 18 21.70 22.57 25.08
CA SER A 18 21.31 21.19 25.40
C SER A 18 20.07 20.68 24.67
N VAL A 19 19.39 21.46 23.82
CA VAL A 19 18.12 21.09 23.21
C VAL A 19 18.28 20.64 21.73
N TRP A 20 19.45 20.78 21.12
CA TRP A 20 19.68 20.47 19.70
C TRP A 20 20.47 19.18 19.43
N ALA A 21 20.66 18.32 20.42
CA ALA A 21 21.24 17.00 20.23
C ALA A 21 20.18 15.87 20.25
N ALA A 22 19.00 16.12 19.67
CA ALA A 22 18.07 15.04 19.26
C ALA A 22 18.54 14.41 17.94
N GLY A 23 19.86 14.29 17.79
CA GLY A 23 20.49 13.59 16.65
C GLY A 23 20.36 12.09 16.82
N CYS A 24 19.99 11.41 15.76
CA CYS A 24 20.00 9.98 15.47
C CYS A 24 20.64 9.12 16.57
N ARG A 25 19.93 8.85 17.66
CA ARG A 25 20.36 7.83 18.61
C ARG A 25 20.13 6.48 17.95
N SER A 26 21.19 5.71 17.73
CA SER A 26 21.05 4.31 17.31
C SER A 26 20.08 3.58 18.24
N VAL A 27 19.26 2.71 17.67
CA VAL A 27 18.33 1.89 18.45
C VAL A 27 19.13 0.98 19.37
N ALA A 28 18.70 0.85 20.64
CA ALA A 28 19.32 -0.06 21.58
C ALA A 28 19.41 -1.48 20.98
N PRO A 29 20.55 -2.18 21.16
CA PRO A 29 20.77 -3.50 20.55
C PRO A 29 19.66 -4.52 20.83
N GLU A 30 19.14 -4.55 22.06
CA GLU A 30 18.03 -5.42 22.49
C GLU A 30 16.77 -5.15 21.67
N ARG A 31 16.34 -3.88 21.61
CA ARG A 31 15.16 -3.48 20.84
C ARG A 31 15.30 -3.77 19.34
N PHE A 32 16.49 -3.57 18.77
CA PHE A 32 16.77 -3.96 17.40
C PHE A 32 16.70 -5.48 17.22
N GLY A 33 17.20 -6.26 18.19
CA GLY A 33 17.14 -7.74 18.21
C GLY A 33 15.68 -8.24 18.12
N GLU A 34 14.75 -7.61 18.83
CA GLU A 34 13.34 -7.94 18.83
C GLU A 34 12.65 -7.58 17.50
N LEU A 35 12.97 -6.42 16.92
CA LEU A 35 12.37 -5.94 15.69
C LEU A 35 12.91 -6.62 14.44
N ASN A 36 14.20 -6.91 14.40
CA ASN A 36 14.89 -7.39 13.20
C ASN A 36 14.25 -8.61 12.53
N PRO A 37 13.76 -9.65 13.25
CA PRO A 37 13.08 -10.79 12.66
C PRO A 37 11.73 -10.44 12.02
N ARG A 38 11.16 -9.28 12.35
CA ARG A 38 9.84 -8.83 11.95
C ARG A 38 9.87 -7.79 10.83
N LEU A 39 11.04 -7.23 10.48
CA LEU A 39 11.14 -6.15 9.49
C LEU A 39 10.67 -6.56 8.09
N GLY A 40 10.73 -7.85 7.76
CA GLY A 40 10.15 -8.37 6.52
C GLY A 40 8.63 -8.24 6.45
N GLU A 41 7.95 -8.16 7.59
CA GLU A 41 6.50 -7.92 7.65
C GLU A 41 6.08 -6.53 7.12
N LEU A 42 7.03 -5.63 6.87
CA LEU A 42 6.79 -4.34 6.20
C LEU A 42 6.73 -4.46 4.67
N LEU A 43 6.80 -5.67 4.10
CA LEU A 43 6.86 -5.91 2.66
C LEU A 43 5.66 -6.71 2.15
N LEU A 44 5.11 -6.27 1.00
CA LEU A 44 4.17 -6.98 0.14
C LEU A 44 4.87 -7.21 -1.19
N VAL A 45 5.09 -8.48 -1.60
CA VAL A 45 6.04 -8.79 -2.67
C VAL A 45 5.42 -9.65 -3.76
N GLY A 46 5.56 -9.21 -5.01
CA GLY A 46 5.27 -10.00 -6.19
C GLY A 46 6.43 -10.94 -6.54
N PHE A 47 6.11 -12.09 -7.05
CA PHE A 47 7.07 -13.15 -7.33
C PHE A 47 6.88 -13.75 -8.74
N HIS A 48 7.74 -14.67 -9.11
CA HIS A 48 7.64 -15.44 -10.36
C HIS A 48 7.38 -16.91 -10.08
N GLY A 49 6.67 -17.54 -11.02
CA GLY A 49 6.28 -18.94 -10.95
C GLY A 49 4.81 -19.14 -10.62
N THR A 50 4.31 -20.30 -11.00
CA THR A 50 2.90 -20.72 -10.86
C THR A 50 2.73 -21.85 -9.83
N THR A 51 3.82 -22.24 -9.17
CA THR A 51 3.86 -23.29 -8.15
C THR A 51 4.85 -22.94 -7.05
N LEU A 52 4.60 -23.41 -5.83
CA LEU A 52 5.56 -23.32 -4.72
C LEU A 52 6.64 -24.40 -4.82
N GLN A 53 6.34 -25.53 -5.45
CA GLN A 53 7.26 -26.65 -5.57
C GLN A 53 8.51 -26.23 -6.36
N ASP A 54 9.68 -26.56 -5.81
CA ASP A 54 11.00 -26.26 -6.37
C ASP A 54 11.29 -24.75 -6.60
N ASN A 55 10.53 -23.88 -5.95
CA ASN A 55 10.73 -22.42 -6.00
C ASN A 55 11.46 -21.93 -4.75
N ALA A 56 12.80 -22.11 -4.73
CA ALA A 56 13.62 -21.70 -3.59
C ALA A 56 13.57 -20.19 -3.30
N ALA A 57 13.36 -19.34 -4.32
CA ALA A 57 13.22 -17.89 -4.14
C ALA A 57 11.95 -17.57 -3.35
N LEU A 58 10.85 -18.24 -3.68
CA LEU A 58 9.57 -18.06 -3.00
C LEU A 58 9.62 -18.62 -1.57
N ASP A 59 10.32 -19.72 -1.34
CA ASP A 59 10.53 -20.25 0.01
C ASP A 59 11.34 -19.28 0.89
N ARG A 60 12.42 -18.71 0.36
CA ARG A 60 13.19 -17.66 1.05
C ARG A 60 12.34 -16.44 1.37
N LEU A 61 11.48 -16.01 0.44
CA LEU A 61 10.58 -14.87 0.64
C LEU A 61 9.65 -15.08 1.84
N LEU A 62 9.06 -16.28 1.94
CA LEU A 62 8.12 -16.62 3.01
C LEU A 62 8.79 -16.91 4.36
N CYS A 63 9.92 -17.63 4.36
CA CYS A 63 10.51 -18.20 5.57
C CYS A 63 11.70 -17.41 6.13
N GLU A 64 12.52 -16.80 5.26
CA GLU A 64 13.69 -16.03 5.68
C GLU A 64 13.40 -14.53 5.73
N THR A 65 12.81 -13.97 4.64
CA THR A 65 12.37 -12.56 4.59
C THR A 65 11.15 -12.36 5.47
N ARG A 66 10.22 -13.34 5.53
CA ARG A 66 9.00 -13.32 6.35
C ARG A 66 8.07 -12.15 6.00
N VAL A 67 7.79 -12.01 4.69
CA VAL A 67 6.94 -10.91 4.20
C VAL A 67 5.55 -10.91 4.80
N ALA A 68 4.91 -9.73 4.89
CA ALA A 68 3.52 -9.61 5.32
C ALA A 68 2.58 -10.32 4.37
N GLY A 69 2.87 -10.24 3.09
CA GLY A 69 2.03 -10.81 2.06
C GLY A 69 2.74 -10.92 0.72
N VAL A 70 2.05 -11.56 -0.19
CA VAL A 70 2.42 -11.64 -1.60
C VAL A 70 1.33 -11.03 -2.46
N ILE A 71 1.71 -10.51 -3.64
CA ILE A 71 0.77 -10.03 -4.65
C ILE A 71 0.91 -10.89 -5.91
N LEU A 72 -0.25 -11.32 -6.44
CA LEU A 72 -0.34 -12.10 -7.66
C LEU A 72 -0.55 -11.19 -8.87
N PHE A 73 0.14 -11.54 -9.96
CA PHE A 73 -0.04 -10.96 -11.28
C PHE A 73 -0.42 -12.03 -12.29
N ALA A 74 -0.77 -11.64 -13.52
CA ALA A 74 -1.11 -12.58 -14.59
C ALA A 74 -0.05 -13.69 -14.78
N ARG A 75 1.24 -13.37 -14.55
CA ARG A 75 2.35 -14.34 -14.61
C ARG A 75 2.29 -15.49 -13.60
N ASN A 76 1.47 -15.36 -12.56
CA ASN A 76 1.29 -16.38 -11.52
C ASN A 76 -0.01 -17.20 -11.70
N ILE A 77 -0.86 -16.80 -12.64
CA ILE A 77 -2.23 -17.27 -12.80
C ILE A 77 -2.37 -18.00 -14.13
N VAL A 78 -2.70 -19.29 -14.07
CA VAL A 78 -2.95 -20.14 -15.25
C VAL A 78 -4.44 -20.45 -15.36
N ASP A 79 -5.03 -20.95 -14.30
CA ASP A 79 -6.44 -21.26 -14.14
C ASP A 79 -6.86 -21.24 -12.66
N ALA A 80 -8.15 -21.38 -12.40
CA ALA A 80 -8.70 -21.33 -11.06
C ALA A 80 -8.13 -22.43 -10.15
N ALA A 81 -8.01 -23.65 -10.65
CA ALA A 81 -7.53 -24.78 -9.87
C ALA A 81 -6.04 -24.64 -9.53
N GLN A 82 -5.21 -24.20 -10.49
CA GLN A 82 -3.79 -23.93 -10.26
C GLN A 82 -3.63 -22.78 -9.25
N THR A 83 -4.33 -21.67 -9.43
CA THR A 83 -4.24 -20.51 -8.54
C THR A 83 -4.61 -20.88 -7.12
N ALA A 84 -5.71 -21.63 -6.92
CA ALA A 84 -6.11 -22.10 -5.59
C ALA A 84 -5.09 -23.07 -4.96
N ARG A 85 -4.42 -23.91 -5.74
CA ARG A 85 -3.32 -24.75 -5.20
C ARG A 85 -2.12 -23.93 -4.79
N LEU A 86 -1.73 -22.95 -5.62
CA LEU A 86 -0.62 -22.04 -5.33
C LEU A 86 -0.88 -21.26 -4.02
N THR A 87 -2.00 -20.59 -3.91
CA THR A 87 -2.33 -19.73 -2.74
C THR A 87 -2.45 -20.53 -1.46
N ARG A 88 -3.06 -21.74 -1.49
CA ARG A 88 -3.08 -22.65 -0.33
C ARG A 88 -1.67 -23.05 0.09
N GLY A 89 -0.81 -23.41 -0.89
CA GLY A 89 0.58 -23.74 -0.59
C GLY A 89 1.35 -22.58 0.04
N LEU A 90 1.21 -21.36 -0.48
CA LEU A 90 1.82 -20.14 0.04
C LEU A 90 1.38 -19.86 1.48
N THR A 91 0.07 -19.92 1.73
CA THR A 91 -0.51 -19.65 3.06
C THR A 91 -0.07 -20.70 4.07
N ALA A 92 -0.10 -21.98 3.72
CA ALA A 92 0.35 -23.07 4.59
C ALA A 92 1.85 -22.94 4.92
N ARG A 93 2.69 -22.64 3.91
CA ARG A 93 4.13 -22.48 4.09
C ARG A 93 4.47 -21.27 4.97
N ALA A 94 3.85 -20.11 4.67
CA ALA A 94 4.05 -18.91 5.48
C ALA A 94 3.64 -19.14 6.94
N ARG A 95 2.50 -19.80 7.17
CA ARG A 95 2.04 -20.13 8.53
C ARG A 95 3.00 -21.08 9.25
N ALA A 96 3.53 -22.09 8.57
CA ALA A 96 4.51 -23.01 9.14
C ALA A 96 5.81 -22.29 9.55
N CYS A 97 6.28 -21.31 8.74
CA CYS A 97 7.53 -20.57 9.01
C CYS A 97 7.36 -19.47 10.06
N THR A 98 6.20 -18.81 10.11
CA THR A 98 6.04 -17.55 10.86
C THR A 98 4.99 -17.62 11.97
N GLY A 99 4.11 -18.62 11.94
CA GLY A 99 2.93 -18.71 12.81
C GLY A 99 1.82 -17.70 12.46
N ARG A 100 1.94 -16.94 11.37
CA ARG A 100 1.05 -15.81 11.03
C ARG A 100 0.30 -16.03 9.72
N PRO A 101 -0.92 -15.46 9.57
CA PRO A 101 -1.62 -15.44 8.30
C PRO A 101 -0.85 -14.65 7.24
N LEU A 102 -0.89 -15.10 5.99
CA LEU A 102 -0.32 -14.41 4.85
C LEU A 102 -1.39 -13.57 4.15
N LEU A 103 -1.10 -12.29 3.88
CA LEU A 103 -1.88 -11.50 2.95
C LEU A 103 -1.59 -12.01 1.52
N VAL A 104 -2.63 -12.40 0.79
CA VAL A 104 -2.54 -12.79 -0.62
C VAL A 104 -3.33 -11.76 -1.41
N ALA A 105 -2.63 -10.83 -2.02
CA ALA A 105 -3.20 -9.68 -2.70
C ALA A 105 -3.27 -9.86 -4.21
N VAL A 106 -4.17 -9.10 -4.86
CA VAL A 106 -4.28 -9.00 -6.32
C VAL A 106 -4.93 -7.68 -6.71
N ASP A 107 -4.66 -7.19 -7.94
CA ASP A 107 -5.48 -6.17 -8.61
C ASP A 107 -6.64 -6.85 -9.35
N ALA A 108 -7.82 -6.80 -8.77
CA ALA A 108 -9.07 -7.28 -9.36
C ALA A 108 -10.12 -6.15 -9.31
N GLU A 109 -9.83 -5.06 -10.04
CA GLU A 109 -10.70 -3.87 -10.10
C GLU A 109 -11.97 -4.16 -10.91
N GLY A 110 -11.87 -5.04 -11.89
CA GLY A 110 -12.85 -5.28 -12.93
C GLY A 110 -12.44 -4.64 -14.26
N GLY A 111 -13.16 -4.99 -15.34
CA GLY A 111 -12.84 -4.50 -16.68
C GLY A 111 -11.41 -4.82 -17.14
N ARG A 112 -10.62 -3.80 -17.49
CA ARG A 112 -9.25 -3.97 -18.02
C ARG A 112 -8.22 -4.34 -16.95
N VAL A 113 -8.44 -3.94 -15.70
CA VAL A 113 -7.54 -4.24 -14.59
C VAL A 113 -8.12 -5.38 -13.76
N MET A 114 -8.01 -6.58 -14.33
CA MET A 114 -8.53 -7.82 -13.75
C MET A 114 -7.56 -8.96 -14.01
N ARG A 115 -6.81 -9.39 -12.97
CA ARG A 115 -5.82 -10.46 -13.14
C ARG A 115 -6.47 -11.85 -13.28
N LEU A 116 -7.69 -12.02 -12.74
CA LEU A 116 -8.51 -13.22 -12.87
C LEU A 116 -9.51 -13.05 -14.03
N GLY A 117 -9.00 -12.95 -15.25
CA GLY A 117 -9.79 -12.66 -16.42
C GLY A 117 -10.13 -13.90 -17.30
N PRO A 118 -10.84 -13.68 -18.40
CA PRO A 118 -11.27 -14.76 -19.31
C PRO A 118 -10.14 -15.61 -19.88
N ALA A 119 -8.94 -15.02 -20.09
CA ALA A 119 -7.77 -15.76 -20.57
C ALA A 119 -7.33 -16.88 -19.61
N ALA A 120 -7.68 -16.79 -18.33
CA ALA A 120 -7.40 -17.81 -17.32
C ALA A 120 -8.68 -18.54 -16.84
N GLY A 121 -9.75 -18.50 -17.65
CA GLY A 121 -10.98 -19.27 -17.45
C GLY A 121 -12.02 -18.66 -16.52
N TRP A 122 -11.85 -17.40 -16.06
CA TRP A 122 -12.88 -16.69 -15.30
C TRP A 122 -13.84 -15.90 -16.20
N THR A 123 -15.02 -15.63 -15.70
CA THR A 123 -15.99 -14.76 -16.40
C THR A 123 -15.51 -13.32 -16.46
N ALA A 124 -15.88 -12.64 -17.55
CA ALA A 124 -15.63 -11.19 -17.65
C ALA A 124 -16.32 -10.41 -16.54
N THR A 125 -15.75 -9.27 -16.18
CA THR A 125 -16.22 -8.40 -15.09
C THR A 125 -16.48 -6.99 -15.62
N LEU A 126 -17.41 -6.28 -14.99
CA LEU A 126 -17.67 -4.87 -15.27
C LEU A 126 -16.52 -4.00 -14.73
N SER A 127 -16.22 -2.92 -15.46
CA SER A 127 -15.27 -1.90 -14.99
C SER A 127 -15.93 -0.95 -13.99
N HIS A 128 -15.14 -0.21 -13.23
CA HIS A 128 -15.67 0.87 -12.39
C HIS A 128 -16.44 1.90 -13.21
N GLN A 129 -16.00 2.15 -14.45
CA GLN A 129 -16.70 3.07 -15.36
C GLN A 129 -18.07 2.55 -15.73
N ASP A 130 -18.20 1.25 -16.07
CA ASP A 130 -19.51 0.65 -16.39
C ASP A 130 -20.46 0.75 -15.20
N LEU A 131 -19.99 0.40 -14.01
CA LEU A 131 -20.76 0.49 -12.75
C LEU A 131 -21.15 1.94 -12.41
N GLY A 132 -20.22 2.88 -12.59
CA GLY A 132 -20.46 4.30 -12.36
C GLY A 132 -21.47 4.90 -13.35
N GLN A 133 -21.45 4.46 -14.61
CA GLN A 133 -22.41 4.88 -15.65
C GLN A 133 -23.79 4.30 -15.41
N ALA A 134 -23.89 3.04 -14.98
CA ALA A 134 -25.15 2.42 -14.58
C ALA A 134 -25.77 3.13 -13.37
N GLY A 135 -24.94 3.62 -12.45
CA GLY A 135 -25.39 4.37 -11.27
C GLY A 135 -26.15 3.53 -10.25
N ASP A 136 -26.31 2.23 -10.46
CA ASP A 136 -27.00 1.31 -9.56
C ASP A 136 -26.02 0.75 -8.51
N LEU A 137 -26.24 1.15 -7.25
CA LEU A 137 -25.40 0.70 -6.13
C LEU A 137 -25.59 -0.78 -5.80
N ALA A 138 -26.78 -1.33 -6.03
CA ALA A 138 -27.05 -2.74 -5.78
C ALA A 138 -26.35 -3.62 -6.83
N GLU A 139 -26.31 -3.19 -8.08
CA GLU A 139 -25.54 -3.86 -9.14
C GLU A 139 -24.03 -3.83 -8.82
N THR A 140 -23.53 -2.69 -8.33
CA THR A 140 -22.12 -2.56 -7.93
C THR A 140 -21.78 -3.50 -6.77
N GLU A 141 -22.62 -3.59 -5.75
CA GLU A 141 -22.43 -4.52 -4.64
C GLU A 141 -22.46 -5.98 -5.11
N LEU A 142 -23.41 -6.33 -5.97
CA LEU A 142 -23.56 -7.69 -6.52
C LEU A 142 -22.32 -8.08 -7.35
N GLU A 143 -21.85 -7.21 -8.24
CA GLU A 143 -20.68 -7.44 -9.08
C GLU A 143 -19.41 -7.58 -8.21
N ALA A 144 -19.22 -6.69 -7.22
CA ALA A 144 -18.10 -6.77 -6.28
C ALA A 144 -18.15 -8.08 -5.47
N ARG A 145 -19.35 -8.51 -5.04
CA ARG A 145 -19.52 -9.79 -4.33
C ARG A 145 -19.18 -10.98 -5.24
N ARG A 146 -19.53 -10.91 -6.54
CA ARG A 146 -19.19 -11.93 -7.53
C ARG A 146 -17.68 -12.01 -7.73
N ILE A 147 -17.02 -10.87 -7.93
CA ILE A 147 -15.54 -10.80 -8.00
C ILE A 147 -14.92 -11.35 -6.70
N GLY A 148 -15.41 -10.92 -5.55
CA GLY A 148 -14.96 -11.41 -4.24
C GLY A 148 -15.09 -12.93 -4.09
N GLY A 149 -16.16 -13.52 -4.61
CA GLY A 149 -16.33 -14.98 -4.69
C GLY A 149 -15.22 -15.65 -5.50
N MET A 150 -14.90 -15.10 -6.67
CA MET A 150 -13.79 -15.60 -7.52
C MET A 150 -12.45 -15.53 -6.77
N LEU A 151 -12.18 -14.43 -6.06
CA LEU A 151 -10.96 -14.25 -5.26
C LEU A 151 -10.88 -15.27 -4.11
N ARG A 152 -11.96 -15.40 -3.34
CA ARG A 152 -12.04 -16.36 -2.23
C ARG A 152 -11.78 -17.79 -2.71
N ASP A 153 -12.40 -18.20 -3.81
CA ASP A 153 -12.29 -19.56 -4.35
C ASP A 153 -10.86 -19.81 -4.88
N ALA A 154 -10.19 -18.76 -5.36
CA ALA A 154 -8.76 -18.77 -5.70
C ALA A 154 -7.82 -18.67 -4.48
N GLY A 155 -8.34 -18.54 -3.24
CA GLY A 155 -7.55 -18.40 -2.02
C GLY A 155 -6.84 -17.06 -1.87
N ILE A 156 -7.34 -16.03 -2.57
CA ILE A 156 -6.92 -14.63 -2.45
C ILE A 156 -7.78 -13.97 -1.38
N ASN A 157 -7.18 -13.17 -0.50
CA ASN A 157 -7.86 -12.61 0.66
C ASN A 157 -7.81 -11.07 0.73
N TRP A 158 -7.11 -10.43 -0.19
CA TRP A 158 -7.01 -8.98 -0.26
C TRP A 158 -7.08 -8.48 -1.71
N ASN A 159 -8.07 -7.65 -2.02
CA ASN A 159 -8.19 -6.97 -3.31
C ASN A 159 -7.63 -5.54 -3.20
N LEU A 160 -6.66 -5.18 -4.02
CA LEU A 160 -6.15 -3.82 -4.12
C LEU A 160 -7.09 -2.95 -4.98
N ALA A 161 -8.32 -2.87 -4.56
CA ALA A 161 -9.45 -2.13 -5.12
C ALA A 161 -10.45 -1.77 -3.99
N PRO A 162 -11.37 -0.81 -4.19
CA PRO A 162 -11.67 -0.08 -5.41
C PRO A 162 -10.76 1.11 -5.68
N VAL A 163 -10.70 1.52 -6.96
CA VAL A 163 -10.17 2.83 -7.35
C VAL A 163 -11.20 3.90 -7.02
N ILE A 164 -10.82 4.90 -6.22
CA ILE A 164 -11.67 6.02 -5.83
C ILE A 164 -11.18 7.37 -6.38
N ASP A 165 -10.27 7.29 -7.36
CA ASP A 165 -9.83 8.46 -8.12
C ASP A 165 -11.01 9.06 -8.87
N VAL A 166 -11.23 10.37 -8.69
CA VAL A 166 -12.33 11.08 -9.33
C VAL A 166 -11.95 11.44 -10.76
N GLY A 167 -12.66 10.89 -11.74
CA GLY A 167 -12.35 10.97 -13.17
C GLY A 167 -12.77 12.27 -13.83
N TYR A 168 -12.39 13.43 -13.28
CA TYR A 168 -12.79 14.73 -13.85
C TYR A 168 -11.87 15.23 -14.98
N ASN A 169 -10.70 14.62 -15.19
CA ASN A 169 -9.83 14.90 -16.33
C ASN A 169 -10.03 13.84 -17.43
N PRO A 170 -10.74 14.15 -18.54
CA PRO A 170 -10.99 13.19 -19.60
C PRO A 170 -9.70 12.78 -20.36
N ALA A 171 -8.63 13.57 -20.27
CA ALA A 171 -7.33 13.25 -20.89
C ALA A 171 -6.46 12.32 -20.04
N ASN A 172 -6.92 11.94 -18.84
CA ASN A 172 -6.17 11.06 -17.96
C ASN A 172 -6.01 9.65 -18.57
N PRO A 173 -4.77 9.21 -18.86
CA PRO A 173 -4.54 7.95 -19.59
C PRO A 173 -4.64 6.71 -18.72
N VAL A 174 -4.38 6.83 -17.40
CA VAL A 174 -4.16 5.69 -16.51
C VAL A 174 -5.38 5.36 -15.62
N ILE A 175 -6.28 6.31 -15.45
CA ILE A 175 -7.54 6.12 -14.70
C ILE A 175 -8.73 6.19 -15.65
N VAL A 176 -8.98 7.35 -16.27
CA VAL A 176 -10.17 7.58 -17.12
C VAL A 176 -10.05 6.82 -18.44
N GLY A 177 -8.93 6.91 -19.13
CA GLY A 177 -8.70 6.29 -20.44
C GLY A 177 -8.77 4.76 -20.45
N VAL A 178 -8.70 4.13 -19.27
CA VAL A 178 -8.80 2.67 -19.11
C VAL A 178 -10.02 2.21 -18.28
N GLY A 179 -10.94 3.13 -17.98
CA GLY A 179 -12.22 2.82 -17.34
C GLY A 179 -12.13 2.47 -15.85
N ARG A 180 -11.13 3.01 -15.13
CA ARG A 180 -10.91 2.67 -13.71
C ARG A 180 -11.64 3.58 -12.72
N SER A 181 -12.24 4.71 -13.15
CA SER A 181 -13.00 5.61 -12.28
C SER A 181 -14.49 5.33 -12.36
N PHE A 182 -15.19 5.42 -11.23
CA PHE A 182 -16.66 5.42 -11.19
C PHE A 182 -17.30 6.70 -11.77
N GLY A 183 -16.51 7.74 -12.07
CA GLY A 183 -16.97 8.96 -12.70
C GLY A 183 -16.34 10.25 -12.15
N ALA A 184 -16.85 11.39 -12.64
CA ALA A 184 -16.34 12.71 -12.30
C ALA A 184 -17.01 13.35 -11.06
N ASN A 185 -18.08 12.75 -10.53
CA ASN A 185 -18.74 13.25 -9.33
C ASN A 185 -18.15 12.55 -8.08
N PRO A 186 -17.47 13.28 -7.19
CA PRO A 186 -16.79 12.67 -6.05
C PRO A 186 -17.74 12.00 -5.04
N LYS A 187 -18.99 12.46 -4.93
CA LYS A 187 -20.00 11.81 -4.06
C LYS A 187 -20.49 10.50 -4.67
N LEU A 188 -20.67 10.45 -6.00
CA LEU A 188 -20.99 9.21 -6.70
C LEU A 188 -19.84 8.19 -6.56
N VAL A 189 -18.59 8.63 -6.75
CA VAL A 189 -17.41 7.77 -6.55
C VAL A 189 -17.42 7.17 -5.14
N ALA A 190 -17.68 7.97 -4.10
CA ALA A 190 -17.75 7.48 -2.72
C ALA A 190 -18.90 6.47 -2.53
N ALA A 191 -20.08 6.73 -3.09
CA ALA A 191 -21.24 5.84 -2.97
C ALA A 191 -20.99 4.48 -3.67
N GLN A 192 -20.46 4.51 -4.90
CA GLN A 192 -20.11 3.32 -5.66
C GLN A 192 -18.98 2.50 -4.96
N ALA A 193 -17.95 3.19 -4.48
CA ALA A 193 -16.87 2.54 -3.74
C ALA A 193 -17.37 1.88 -2.45
N ARG A 194 -18.30 2.50 -1.73
CA ARG A 194 -18.94 1.90 -0.54
C ARG A 194 -19.68 0.60 -0.90
N ALA A 195 -20.47 0.61 -1.96
CA ALA A 195 -21.17 -0.58 -2.43
C ALA A 195 -20.20 -1.68 -2.88
N TYR A 196 -19.12 -1.29 -3.58
CA TYR A 196 -18.06 -2.22 -3.97
C TYR A 196 -17.37 -2.87 -2.74
N ILE A 197 -17.01 -2.07 -1.74
CA ILE A 197 -16.40 -2.55 -0.48
C ILE A 197 -17.37 -3.50 0.23
N ALA A 198 -18.67 -3.17 0.32
CA ALA A 198 -19.67 -4.02 0.95
C ALA A 198 -19.76 -5.40 0.26
N GLY A 199 -19.76 -5.44 -1.07
CA GLY A 199 -19.76 -6.67 -1.86
C GLY A 199 -18.49 -7.52 -1.61
N MET A 200 -17.32 -6.90 -1.55
CA MET A 200 -16.06 -7.59 -1.22
C MET A 200 -16.08 -8.16 0.20
N HIS A 201 -16.50 -7.37 1.18
CA HIS A 201 -16.62 -7.81 2.57
C HIS A 201 -17.61 -8.97 2.74
N ALA A 202 -18.74 -8.93 2.01
CA ALA A 202 -19.71 -10.04 2.00
C ALA A 202 -19.12 -11.35 1.45
N ALA A 203 -18.07 -11.28 0.64
CA ALA A 203 -17.31 -12.44 0.17
C ALA A 203 -16.13 -12.81 1.08
N GLY A 204 -15.85 -12.04 2.13
CA GLY A 204 -14.73 -12.25 3.05
C GLY A 204 -13.38 -11.73 2.51
N ILE A 205 -13.39 -10.75 1.60
CA ILE A 205 -12.21 -10.17 0.95
C ILE A 205 -11.93 -8.79 1.54
N LEU A 206 -10.70 -8.54 1.99
CA LEU A 206 -10.23 -7.21 2.37
C LEU A 206 -10.02 -6.33 1.12
N THR A 207 -10.10 -5.01 1.31
CA THR A 207 -10.00 -4.02 0.24
C THR A 207 -8.88 -3.00 0.49
N ALA A 208 -8.43 -2.31 -0.56
CA ALA A 208 -7.59 -1.12 -0.43
C ALA A 208 -8.08 -0.04 -1.39
N VAL A 209 -8.52 1.09 -0.86
CA VAL A 209 -8.89 2.24 -1.69
C VAL A 209 -7.66 2.94 -2.23
N LYS A 210 -7.70 3.39 -3.52
CA LYS A 210 -6.53 3.93 -4.21
C LYS A 210 -6.91 4.99 -5.25
N HIS A 211 -5.98 5.87 -5.62
CA HIS A 211 -4.59 6.05 -5.24
C HIS A 211 -4.42 7.39 -4.49
N PHE A 212 -4.16 7.35 -3.20
CA PHE A 212 -4.09 8.56 -2.36
C PHE A 212 -2.88 9.44 -2.71
N PRO A 213 -3.03 10.79 -2.80
CA PRO A 213 -4.18 11.63 -2.47
C PRO A 213 -5.20 11.84 -3.60
N GLY A 214 -5.00 11.26 -4.77
CA GLY A 214 -5.80 11.34 -5.98
C GLY A 214 -4.91 11.27 -7.21
N HIS A 215 -5.31 10.46 -8.20
CA HIS A 215 -4.62 10.29 -9.48
C HIS A 215 -5.51 10.68 -10.67
N GLY A 216 -6.75 11.14 -10.39
CA GLY A 216 -7.74 11.46 -11.40
C GLY A 216 -7.42 12.69 -12.24
N SER A 217 -6.56 13.58 -11.73
CA SER A 217 -6.11 14.81 -12.42
C SER A 217 -4.95 14.60 -13.40
N SER A 218 -4.23 13.49 -13.31
CA SER A 218 -2.99 13.26 -14.04
C SER A 218 -3.18 13.33 -15.56
N VAL A 219 -2.18 13.85 -16.25
CA VAL A 219 -2.07 13.86 -17.72
C VAL A 219 -1.06 12.84 -18.22
N ASP A 220 -0.25 12.28 -17.32
CA ASP A 220 0.79 11.29 -17.57
C ASP A 220 0.56 10.02 -16.76
N ASP A 221 1.30 8.94 -17.11
CA ASP A 221 1.24 7.63 -16.46
C ASP A 221 2.45 7.44 -15.53
N SER A 222 2.17 7.24 -14.24
CA SER A 222 3.20 7.01 -13.22
C SER A 222 3.96 5.68 -13.38
N HIS A 223 3.45 4.73 -14.18
CA HIS A 223 4.21 3.54 -14.56
C HIS A 223 5.37 3.88 -15.50
N ALA A 224 5.19 4.90 -16.34
CA ALA A 224 6.21 5.32 -17.32
C ALA A 224 7.25 6.28 -16.75
N GLY A 225 6.90 7.10 -15.75
CA GLY A 225 7.82 8.09 -15.19
C GLY A 225 7.18 9.05 -14.18
N PHE A 226 7.83 10.19 -14.02
CA PHE A 226 7.40 11.26 -13.12
C PHE A 226 6.06 11.86 -13.54
N VAL A 227 5.15 12.04 -12.60
CA VAL A 227 3.83 12.64 -12.82
C VAL A 227 3.65 13.84 -11.90
N ASP A 228 3.61 15.05 -12.48
CA ASP A 228 3.34 16.29 -11.76
C ASP A 228 1.87 16.69 -11.90
N VAL A 229 1.16 16.72 -10.79
CA VAL A 229 -0.24 17.14 -10.71
C VAL A 229 -0.40 18.50 -10.03
N THR A 230 0.68 19.26 -9.87
CA THR A 230 0.67 20.54 -9.13
C THR A 230 -0.42 21.49 -9.62
N ASP A 231 -0.56 21.64 -10.95
CA ASP A 231 -1.49 22.58 -11.55
C ASP A 231 -2.85 21.95 -11.92
N THR A 232 -2.98 20.62 -11.84
CA THR A 232 -4.19 19.90 -12.23
C THR A 232 -4.97 19.29 -11.04
N ALA A 233 -4.29 19.03 -9.93
CA ALA A 233 -4.92 18.44 -8.74
C ALA A 233 -5.96 19.38 -8.11
N ARG A 234 -7.06 18.79 -7.71
CA ARG A 234 -8.16 19.48 -7.01
C ARG A 234 -8.46 18.77 -5.69
N PRO A 235 -7.75 19.10 -4.60
CA PRO A 235 -7.92 18.45 -3.31
C PRO A 235 -9.34 18.58 -2.73
N ASP A 236 -10.05 19.67 -3.09
CA ASP A 236 -11.46 19.89 -2.76
C ASP A 236 -12.40 18.86 -3.40
N VAL A 237 -11.97 18.21 -4.47
CA VAL A 237 -12.69 17.16 -5.21
C VAL A 237 -12.11 15.78 -4.87
N GLU A 238 -10.80 15.60 -5.01
CA GLU A 238 -10.12 14.31 -4.91
C GLU A 238 -10.14 13.70 -3.50
N LEU A 239 -10.13 14.55 -2.45
CA LEU A 239 -10.20 14.07 -1.06
C LEU A 239 -11.63 13.80 -0.56
N VAL A 240 -12.68 14.11 -1.34
CA VAL A 240 -14.07 13.89 -0.91
C VAL A 240 -14.36 12.40 -0.73
N PRO A 241 -14.04 11.48 -1.66
CA PRO A 241 -14.29 10.05 -1.46
C PRO A 241 -13.55 9.51 -0.23
N TYR A 242 -12.30 9.90 -0.01
CA TYR A 242 -11.54 9.51 1.18
C TYR A 242 -12.22 10.00 2.46
N ARG A 243 -12.59 11.29 2.52
CA ARG A 243 -13.24 11.86 3.71
C ARG A 243 -14.53 11.12 4.07
N LEU A 244 -15.35 10.80 3.09
CA LEU A 244 -16.63 10.11 3.31
C LEU A 244 -16.40 8.67 3.76
N LEU A 245 -15.61 7.89 3.04
CA LEU A 245 -15.39 6.47 3.32
C LEU A 245 -14.62 6.23 4.63
N LEU A 246 -13.63 7.08 4.94
CA LEU A 246 -12.88 6.98 6.20
C LEU A 246 -13.74 7.33 7.43
N ALA A 247 -14.63 8.33 7.30
CA ALA A 247 -15.57 8.69 8.38
C ALA A 247 -16.58 7.58 8.69
N GLU A 248 -16.92 6.76 7.69
CA GLU A 248 -17.82 5.61 7.83
C GLU A 248 -17.12 4.36 8.39
N GLY A 249 -15.78 4.34 8.43
CA GLY A 249 -15.01 3.21 8.95
C GLY A 249 -15.07 1.93 8.11
N VAL A 250 -15.43 2.02 6.83
CA VAL A 250 -15.59 0.86 5.94
C VAL A 250 -14.29 0.46 5.24
N VAL A 251 -13.25 1.30 5.26
CA VAL A 251 -11.98 1.10 4.56
C VAL A 251 -11.06 0.17 5.36
N ASP A 252 -10.39 -0.79 4.68
CA ASP A 252 -9.42 -1.70 5.29
C ASP A 252 -7.99 -1.19 5.19
N ALA A 253 -7.63 -0.65 4.02
CA ALA A 253 -6.33 -0.06 3.74
C ALA A 253 -6.43 1.08 2.73
N VAL A 254 -5.43 1.95 2.72
CA VAL A 254 -5.29 3.03 1.73
C VAL A 254 -3.98 2.82 0.98
N MET A 255 -4.04 2.78 -0.36
CA MET A 255 -2.86 2.73 -1.22
C MET A 255 -2.49 4.14 -1.70
N THR A 256 -1.19 4.46 -1.66
CA THR A 256 -0.67 5.77 -2.08
C THR A 256 -0.46 5.83 -3.59
N ALA A 257 -0.40 7.06 -4.13
CA ALA A 257 0.01 7.34 -5.51
C ALA A 257 1.46 7.83 -5.58
N HIS A 258 2.13 7.58 -6.70
CA HIS A 258 3.44 8.16 -7.01
C HIS A 258 3.32 9.48 -7.78
N VAL A 259 2.34 10.32 -7.39
CA VAL A 259 2.15 11.65 -7.98
C VAL A 259 2.89 12.72 -7.17
N TYR A 260 3.47 13.68 -7.88
CA TYR A 260 4.08 14.86 -7.28
C TYR A 260 3.09 16.02 -7.29
N ASN A 261 3.01 16.73 -6.15
CA ASN A 261 2.25 17.95 -6.00
C ASN A 261 3.01 18.91 -5.09
N ARG A 262 3.59 19.95 -5.67
CA ARG A 262 4.40 20.96 -4.96
C ARG A 262 3.66 21.66 -3.83
N HIS A 263 2.33 21.75 -3.90
CA HIS A 263 1.52 22.37 -2.85
C HIS A 263 1.38 21.47 -1.61
N LEU A 264 1.62 20.16 -1.74
CA LEU A 264 1.66 19.21 -0.63
C LEU A 264 3.09 19.00 -0.13
N ASP A 265 4.03 18.79 -1.06
CA ASP A 265 5.45 18.61 -0.76
C ASP A 265 6.29 19.07 -1.96
N ALA A 266 7.20 20.02 -1.72
CA ALA A 266 8.02 20.61 -2.79
C ALA A 266 9.18 19.69 -3.26
N TRP A 267 9.41 18.55 -2.61
CA TRP A 267 10.63 17.77 -2.78
C TRP A 267 10.42 16.34 -3.27
N VAL A 268 9.29 15.72 -2.91
CA VAL A 268 9.08 14.30 -3.16
C VAL A 268 7.63 13.99 -3.54
N PRO A 269 7.38 12.88 -4.28
CA PRO A 269 6.02 12.44 -4.59
C PRO A 269 5.27 11.99 -3.33
N ALA A 270 3.95 11.90 -3.44
CA ALA A 270 3.03 11.67 -2.32
C ALA A 270 3.39 10.45 -1.47
N THR A 271 3.79 9.33 -2.07
CA THR A 271 4.22 8.11 -1.34
C THR A 271 5.42 8.36 -0.42
N LEU A 272 6.31 9.28 -0.76
CA LEU A 272 7.53 9.59 -0.01
C LEU A 272 7.36 10.82 0.90
N SER A 273 6.20 11.46 0.86
CA SER A 273 5.91 12.74 1.50
C SER A 273 5.26 12.58 2.87
N ARG A 274 5.97 12.96 3.92
CA ARG A 274 5.41 13.00 5.25
C ARG A 274 4.26 14.02 5.40
N PRO A 275 4.33 15.24 4.83
CA PRO A 275 3.19 16.15 4.80
C PRO A 275 1.93 15.51 4.19
N THR A 276 2.07 14.71 3.14
CA THR A 276 0.94 14.03 2.50
C THR A 276 0.39 12.88 3.34
N ILE A 277 1.24 11.95 3.78
CA ILE A 277 0.77 10.74 4.48
C ILE A 277 0.43 11.06 5.94
N ASP A 278 1.36 11.61 6.70
CA ASP A 278 1.15 11.89 8.12
C ASP A 278 0.27 13.14 8.31
N GLY A 279 0.49 14.19 7.52
CA GLY A 279 -0.25 15.45 7.60
C GLY A 279 -1.68 15.31 7.09
N VAL A 280 -1.88 14.99 5.80
CA VAL A 280 -3.23 14.95 5.21
C VAL A 280 -3.96 13.67 5.59
N LEU A 281 -3.42 12.49 5.31
CA LEU A 281 -4.16 11.24 5.49
C LEU A 281 -4.39 10.91 6.97
N ARG A 282 -3.33 10.96 7.80
CA ARG A 282 -3.46 10.55 9.20
C ARG A 282 -4.02 11.67 10.08
N SER A 283 -3.49 12.90 9.96
CA SER A 283 -3.87 13.97 10.86
C SER A 283 -5.16 14.68 10.45
N GLN A 284 -5.34 15.06 9.18
CA GLN A 284 -6.53 15.79 8.74
C GLN A 284 -7.72 14.87 8.47
N LEU A 285 -7.50 13.71 7.80
CA LEU A 285 -8.56 12.75 7.48
C LEU A 285 -8.76 11.68 8.56
N GLY A 286 -7.90 11.63 9.59
CA GLY A 286 -8.06 10.76 10.76
C GLY A 286 -7.75 9.28 10.53
N TRP A 287 -7.09 8.91 9.42
CA TRP A 287 -6.81 7.51 9.11
C TRP A 287 -5.86 6.84 10.12
N ARG A 288 -6.27 5.67 10.64
CA ARG A 288 -5.50 4.90 11.62
C ARG A 288 -5.12 3.48 11.15
N GLY A 289 -5.65 3.06 10.00
CA GLY A 289 -5.37 1.74 9.41
C GLY A 289 -4.07 1.71 8.61
N VAL A 290 -3.91 0.59 7.87
CA VAL A 290 -2.74 0.35 7.02
C VAL A 290 -2.69 1.33 5.85
N VAL A 291 -1.50 1.86 5.60
CA VAL A 291 -1.14 2.56 4.37
C VAL A 291 -0.15 1.67 3.61
N VAL A 292 -0.53 1.25 2.41
CA VAL A 292 0.33 0.49 1.49
C VAL A 292 0.82 1.42 0.37
N SER A 293 2.09 1.32 -0.01
CA SER A 293 2.58 2.05 -1.18
C SER A 293 2.00 1.46 -2.46
N ASP A 294 1.90 2.23 -3.53
CA ASP A 294 1.92 1.68 -4.89
C ASP A 294 3.28 1.02 -5.15
N ASP A 295 3.43 0.34 -6.29
CA ASP A 295 4.65 -0.41 -6.58
C ASP A 295 5.89 0.48 -6.61
N MET A 296 6.80 0.25 -5.68
CA MET A 296 8.04 1.03 -5.54
C MET A 296 9.01 0.84 -6.71
N ARG A 297 8.71 -0.06 -7.65
CA ARG A 297 9.47 -0.26 -8.88
C ARG A 297 8.87 0.44 -10.09
N MET A 298 7.77 1.20 -9.94
CA MET A 298 7.25 2.06 -10.99
C MET A 298 8.25 3.15 -11.37
N GLY A 299 8.22 3.56 -12.65
CA GLY A 299 9.16 4.53 -13.21
C GLY A 299 9.24 5.85 -12.43
N ALA A 300 8.12 6.31 -11.87
CA ALA A 300 8.07 7.51 -11.02
C ALA A 300 8.99 7.43 -9.77
N ILE A 301 9.31 6.25 -9.29
CA ILE A 301 10.20 6.02 -8.14
C ILE A 301 11.56 5.46 -8.59
N GLU A 302 11.58 4.36 -9.35
CA GLU A 302 12.82 3.62 -9.66
C GLU A 302 13.83 4.46 -10.44
N GLN A 303 13.36 5.39 -11.30
CA GLN A 303 14.23 6.27 -12.09
C GLN A 303 14.90 7.39 -11.27
N HIS A 304 14.35 7.73 -10.11
CA HIS A 304 14.79 8.90 -9.32
C HIS A 304 15.38 8.52 -7.96
N TYR A 305 15.04 7.34 -7.45
CA TYR A 305 15.41 6.90 -6.10
C TYR A 305 15.96 5.48 -6.13
N GLY A 306 16.97 5.18 -5.32
CA GLY A 306 17.34 3.79 -5.07
C GLY A 306 16.23 3.04 -4.31
N ALA A 307 15.88 1.85 -4.74
CA ALA A 307 14.73 1.09 -4.20
C ALA A 307 14.73 1.00 -2.65
N GLY A 308 15.89 0.74 -2.05
CA GLY A 308 16.00 0.65 -0.59
C GLY A 308 15.85 1.99 0.11
N ASP A 309 16.37 3.08 -0.45
CA ASP A 309 16.27 4.42 0.17
C ASP A 309 14.85 4.97 -0.01
N ALA A 310 14.20 4.73 -1.16
CA ALA A 310 12.79 5.05 -1.38
C ALA A 310 11.87 4.34 -0.37
N ALA A 311 12.08 3.05 -0.14
CA ALA A 311 11.30 2.29 0.84
C ALA A 311 11.47 2.84 2.28
N VAL A 312 12.71 3.17 2.67
CA VAL A 312 12.97 3.79 3.98
C VAL A 312 12.29 5.14 4.08
N GLN A 313 12.30 5.95 3.01
CA GLN A 313 11.65 7.26 2.99
C GLN A 313 10.12 7.13 3.05
N ALA A 314 9.51 6.20 2.32
CA ALA A 314 8.08 5.91 2.39
C ALA A 314 7.65 5.50 3.81
N LEU A 315 8.38 4.58 4.45
CA LEU A 315 8.14 4.21 5.84
C LEU A 315 8.25 5.43 6.78
N ARG A 316 9.25 6.30 6.60
CA ARG A 316 9.39 7.54 7.37
C ARG A 316 8.27 8.54 7.12
N ALA A 317 7.69 8.53 5.94
CA ALA A 317 6.54 9.36 5.59
C ALA A 317 5.23 8.88 6.27
N GLY A 318 5.18 7.63 6.75
CA GLY A 318 4.01 7.05 7.40
C GLY A 318 3.31 5.93 6.64
N VAL A 319 3.92 5.46 5.54
CA VAL A 319 3.54 4.20 4.88
C VAL A 319 3.89 3.04 5.81
N ASP A 320 3.04 2.02 5.89
CA ASP A 320 3.22 0.85 6.74
C ASP A 320 3.74 -0.36 5.96
N LEU A 321 3.30 -0.52 4.71
CA LEU A 321 3.57 -1.69 3.89
C LEU A 321 4.10 -1.27 2.52
N ILE A 322 5.28 -1.75 2.19
CA ILE A 322 6.00 -1.45 0.94
C ILE A 322 5.67 -2.51 -0.10
N LEU A 323 5.03 -2.12 -1.20
CA LEU A 323 4.76 -2.99 -2.34
C LEU A 323 5.96 -3.03 -3.28
N ILE A 324 6.38 -4.23 -3.63
CA ILE A 324 7.40 -4.54 -4.64
C ILE A 324 6.78 -5.54 -5.62
N ALA A 325 6.35 -5.09 -6.80
CA ALA A 325 5.61 -5.92 -7.74
C ALA A 325 6.47 -7.00 -8.42
N ASP A 326 7.76 -6.77 -8.58
CA ASP A 326 8.70 -7.75 -9.09
C ASP A 326 9.94 -7.86 -8.21
N ASP A 327 10.13 -9.03 -7.58
CA ASP A 327 11.26 -9.27 -6.70
C ASP A 327 12.58 -9.53 -7.45
N ARG A 328 12.53 -9.78 -8.75
CA ARG A 328 13.76 -10.08 -9.53
C ARG A 328 14.48 -8.81 -9.95
N LEU A 329 15.77 -8.82 -9.68
CA LEU A 329 16.74 -7.85 -10.18
C LEU A 329 17.76 -8.55 -11.09
N PRO A 330 18.48 -7.81 -11.96
CA PRO A 330 19.56 -8.37 -12.76
C PRO A 330 20.60 -9.11 -11.91
N GLY A 331 21.10 -10.26 -12.40
CA GLY A 331 22.12 -11.08 -11.71
C GLY A 331 21.58 -11.85 -10.51
N ASP A 332 20.34 -12.36 -10.61
CA ASP A 332 19.68 -13.20 -9.58
C ASP A 332 19.56 -12.54 -8.20
N ARG A 333 19.60 -11.23 -8.17
CA ARG A 333 19.39 -10.42 -6.95
C ARG A 333 17.91 -10.31 -6.64
N SER A 334 17.58 -10.07 -5.37
CA SER A 334 16.21 -9.91 -4.88
C SER A 334 15.99 -8.47 -4.41
N ALA A 335 14.97 -7.81 -4.98
CA ALA A 335 14.58 -6.45 -4.60
C ALA A 335 14.11 -6.38 -3.14
N SER A 336 13.35 -7.37 -2.67
CA SER A 336 12.90 -7.44 -1.27
C SER A 336 14.05 -7.65 -0.29
N ALA A 337 15.06 -8.46 -0.64
CA ALA A 337 16.24 -8.66 0.22
C ALA A 337 17.09 -7.38 0.33
N GLU A 338 17.26 -6.64 -0.77
CA GLU A 338 17.96 -5.36 -0.77
C GLU A 338 17.19 -4.29 0.02
N THR A 339 15.87 -4.21 -0.20
CA THR A 339 15.00 -3.31 0.55
C THR A 339 15.03 -3.62 2.04
N LEU A 340 14.91 -4.89 2.42
CA LEU A 340 15.01 -5.31 3.82
C LEU A 340 16.36 -4.95 4.44
N THR A 341 17.44 -5.08 3.68
CA THR A 341 18.79 -4.68 4.12
C THR A 341 18.87 -3.18 4.38
N ALA A 342 18.28 -2.36 3.52
CA ALA A 342 18.19 -0.91 3.70
C ALA A 342 17.36 -0.53 4.94
N ILE A 343 16.21 -1.18 5.12
CA ILE A 343 15.35 -0.98 6.30
C ILE A 343 16.10 -1.35 7.58
N ARG A 344 16.74 -2.53 7.65
CA ARG A 344 17.56 -2.98 8.79
C ARG A 344 18.64 -1.96 9.16
N ARG A 345 19.34 -1.47 8.14
CA ARG A 345 20.38 -0.44 8.32
C ARG A 345 19.81 0.87 8.84
N ALA A 346 18.64 1.30 8.32
CA ALA A 346 17.99 2.54 8.72
C ALA A 346 17.47 2.47 10.16
N VAL A 347 16.84 1.37 10.57
CA VAL A 347 16.41 1.13 11.96
C VAL A 347 17.60 1.12 12.90
N ARG A 348 18.63 0.31 12.60
CA ARG A 348 19.83 0.21 13.46
C ARG A 348 20.53 1.56 13.67
N ARG A 349 20.55 2.41 12.63
CA ARG A 349 21.16 3.74 12.69
C ARG A 349 20.24 4.83 13.23
N GLY A 350 19.01 4.50 13.61
CA GLY A 350 17.99 5.47 14.07
C GLY A 350 17.44 6.39 12.98
N ARG A 351 17.75 6.16 11.69
CA ARG A 351 17.18 6.91 10.58
C ARG A 351 15.70 6.59 10.37
N LEU A 352 15.28 5.37 10.67
CA LEU A 352 13.88 4.97 10.77
C LEU A 352 13.60 4.64 12.25
N PRO A 353 12.76 5.43 12.95
CA PRO A 353 12.49 5.25 14.37
C PRO A 353 11.84 3.89 14.66
N ALA A 354 12.32 3.18 15.69
CA ALA A 354 11.79 1.89 16.08
C ALA A 354 10.30 1.93 16.44
N GLY A 355 9.85 2.99 17.14
CA GLY A 355 8.43 3.17 17.47
C GLY A 355 7.54 3.28 16.22
N GLN A 356 7.99 3.93 15.16
CA GLN A 356 7.26 4.01 13.91
C GLN A 356 7.14 2.63 13.22
N VAL A 357 8.18 1.82 13.29
CA VAL A 357 8.16 0.43 12.81
C VAL A 357 7.18 -0.41 13.62
N GLU A 358 7.19 -0.30 14.94
CA GLU A 358 6.27 -1.00 15.85
C GLU A 358 4.81 -0.65 15.55
N GLU A 359 4.51 0.63 15.32
CA GLU A 359 3.18 1.08 14.92
C GLU A 359 2.74 0.51 13.58
N ALA A 360 3.63 0.51 12.56
CA ALA A 360 3.35 -0.10 11.25
C ALA A 360 3.06 -1.60 11.40
N LEU A 361 3.90 -2.32 12.14
CA LEU A 361 3.71 -3.75 12.43
C LEU A 361 2.40 -4.03 13.18
N ALA A 362 1.99 -3.15 14.09
CA ALA A 362 0.73 -3.27 14.80
C ALA A 362 -0.47 -3.09 13.87
N ARG A 363 -0.44 -2.10 12.96
CA ARG A 363 -1.50 -1.89 11.94
C ARG A 363 -1.60 -3.07 10.98
N ILE A 364 -0.48 -3.61 10.52
CA ILE A 364 -0.44 -4.79 9.65
C ILE A 364 -0.99 -6.02 10.39
N ALA A 365 -0.65 -6.21 11.66
CA ALA A 365 -1.19 -7.29 12.48
C ALA A 365 -2.72 -7.16 12.67
N ALA A 366 -3.23 -5.95 12.89
CA ALA A 366 -4.66 -5.66 12.98
C ALA A 366 -5.39 -5.96 11.65
N LEU A 367 -4.80 -5.60 10.49
CA LEU A 367 -5.37 -5.96 9.19
C LEU A 367 -5.43 -7.48 9.01
N ARG A 368 -4.35 -8.20 9.36
CA ARG A 368 -4.28 -9.67 9.26
C ARG A 368 -5.25 -10.40 10.19
N SER A 369 -5.54 -9.85 11.38
CA SER A 369 -6.48 -10.48 12.33
C SER A 369 -7.90 -10.58 11.76
N ARG A 370 -8.27 -9.72 10.82
CA ARG A 370 -9.56 -9.78 10.14
C ARG A 370 -9.69 -10.98 9.19
N LEU A 371 -8.57 -11.57 8.74
CA LEU A 371 -8.58 -12.79 7.92
C LEU A 371 -9.00 -14.04 8.73
N THR A 372 -8.70 -14.09 10.02
CA THR A 372 -9.02 -15.25 10.88
C THR A 372 -10.48 -15.29 11.25
N VAL A 373 -11.13 -14.14 11.43
CA VAL A 373 -12.56 -14.04 11.76
C VAL A 373 -13.45 -14.56 10.63
N ALA A 374 -13.02 -14.39 9.37
CA ALA A 374 -13.76 -14.86 8.20
C ALA A 374 -13.68 -16.39 8.00
N ALA A 375 -12.69 -17.07 8.58
CA ALA A 375 -12.51 -18.53 8.48
C ALA A 375 -13.35 -19.31 9.51
N ASP A 376 -13.69 -18.69 10.66
CA ASP A 376 -14.42 -19.33 11.77
C ASP A 376 -15.95 -19.21 11.66
N VAL A 377 -16.45 -18.50 10.65
CA VAL A 377 -17.90 -18.30 10.40
C VAL A 377 -18.49 -19.35 9.42
N ARG A 378 -17.78 -20.47 9.17
CA ARG A 378 -18.26 -21.55 8.29
C ARG A 378 -18.53 -22.84 9.05
#